data_b575b91845632a5f71187132e695ec7b
#
_entry.id   b575b91845632a5f71187132e695ec7b
#
_cell.length_a   1.000
_cell.length_b   1.000
_cell.length_c   1.000
_cell.angle_alpha   90.00
_cell.angle_beta   90.00
_cell.angle_gamma   90.00
#
_symmetry.space_group_name_H-M   'P 1'
#
loop_
_entity.id
_entity.type
_entity.pdbx_description
1 polymer ?
#
loop_
_entity_poly.entity_id
_entity_poly.type
_entity_poly.pdbx_seq_one_letter_code
_entity_poly.pdbx_strand_id
1 'polypeptide(L)'
;HASWNDFRVLRDLFAGKEASTAGRLIPWAVFTTPELGHVGLTEAEARAAGHEVRVAKTPTAAVPRAKTLGRTEGFYKVVVDADTDEILGATIIGADASEVVTGVQMAMLGGLTWQRVRDAVITHPTMGEGLNIVLDSLG
;
A
#
# COMPACT_ATOMS: atom_id res chain seq x y z
N HIS A 1 2.32 -14.57 -7.94
CA HIS A 1 2.04 -13.37 -8.74
C HIS A 1 3.30 -12.78 -9.37
N ALA A 2 4.45 -12.80 -8.71
CA ALA A 2 5.73 -12.39 -9.32
C ALA A 2 6.08 -13.28 -10.53
N SER A 3 6.04 -14.60 -10.36
CA SER A 3 6.27 -15.55 -11.43
C SER A 3 5.28 -15.41 -12.60
N TRP A 4 3.99 -15.17 -12.30
CA TRP A 4 3.02 -14.86 -13.34
C TRP A 4 3.34 -13.55 -14.09
N ASN A 5 3.90 -12.56 -13.40
CA ASN A 5 4.35 -11.32 -14.05
C ASN A 5 5.60 -11.55 -14.91
N ASP A 6 6.49 -12.49 -14.55
CA ASP A 6 7.66 -12.86 -15.34
C ASP A 6 7.29 -13.36 -16.75
N PHE A 7 6.14 -14.02 -16.88
CA PHE A 7 5.61 -14.40 -18.20
C PHE A 7 5.47 -13.22 -19.15
N ARG A 8 5.01 -12.04 -18.63
CA ARG A 8 4.86 -10.84 -19.47
C ARG A 8 6.20 -10.32 -19.94
N VAL A 9 7.22 -10.36 -19.09
CA VAL A 9 8.60 -9.97 -19.45
C VAL A 9 9.13 -10.90 -20.54
N LEU A 10 9.01 -12.22 -20.37
CA LEU A 10 9.47 -13.18 -21.35
C LEU A 10 8.73 -13.06 -22.69
N ARG A 11 7.39 -12.90 -22.65
CA ARG A 11 6.58 -12.68 -23.84
C ARG A 11 7.07 -11.48 -24.63
N ASP A 12 7.34 -10.36 -23.95
CA ASP A 12 7.74 -9.13 -24.60
C ASP A 12 9.18 -9.22 -25.15
N LEU A 13 10.10 -9.88 -24.41
CA LEU A 13 11.44 -10.19 -24.91
C LEU A 13 11.40 -11.07 -26.15
N PHE A 14 10.60 -12.14 -26.16
CA PHE A 14 10.45 -13.00 -27.36
C PHE A 14 9.78 -12.31 -28.53
N ALA A 15 9.00 -11.27 -28.26
CA ALA A 15 8.43 -10.39 -29.29
C ALA A 15 9.40 -9.28 -29.77
N GLY A 16 10.66 -9.32 -29.35
CA GLY A 16 11.69 -8.34 -29.70
C GLY A 16 11.52 -6.96 -29.07
N LYS A 17 10.73 -6.87 -27.97
CA LYS A 17 10.56 -5.65 -27.19
C LYS A 17 11.56 -5.59 -26.05
N GLU A 18 11.88 -4.38 -25.61
CA GLU A 18 12.60 -4.19 -24.36
C GLU A 18 11.66 -4.51 -23.18
N ALA A 19 12.12 -5.37 -22.27
CA ALA A 19 11.40 -5.71 -21.06
C ALA A 19 12.39 -6.14 -19.96
N SER A 20 12.06 -5.80 -18.70
CA SER A 20 12.91 -6.10 -17.54
C SER A 20 12.07 -6.37 -16.31
N THR A 21 12.64 -7.11 -15.37
CA THR A 21 12.09 -7.28 -14.02
C THR A 21 12.57 -6.20 -13.04
N ALA A 22 13.50 -5.35 -13.45
CA ALA A 22 14.04 -4.29 -12.61
C ALA A 22 12.97 -3.24 -12.27
N GLY A 23 13.01 -2.72 -11.05
CA GLY A 23 12.14 -1.64 -10.59
C GLY A 23 10.66 -2.01 -10.41
N ARG A 24 10.31 -3.30 -10.47
CA ARG A 24 8.94 -3.74 -10.23
C ARG A 24 8.52 -3.52 -8.77
N LEU A 25 7.38 -2.90 -8.58
CA LEU A 25 6.73 -2.82 -7.28
C LEU A 25 5.94 -4.11 -7.04
N ILE A 26 6.46 -4.99 -6.18
CA ILE A 26 5.86 -6.28 -5.88
C ILE A 26 5.22 -6.23 -4.50
N PRO A 27 3.86 -6.25 -4.38
CA PRO A 27 3.19 -6.37 -3.11
C PRO A 27 3.25 -7.82 -2.61
N TRP A 28 3.03 -8.02 -1.33
CA TRP A 28 2.88 -9.36 -0.77
C TRP A 28 1.87 -9.37 0.37
N ALA A 29 1.34 -10.54 0.66
CA ALA A 29 0.39 -10.74 1.74
C ALA A 29 0.65 -12.05 2.49
N VAL A 30 0.27 -12.05 3.78
CA VAL A 30 0.21 -13.24 4.62
C VAL A 30 -1.24 -13.43 5.07
N PHE A 31 -1.81 -14.57 4.70
CA PHE A 31 -3.24 -14.87 4.93
C PHE A 31 -3.46 -15.49 6.31
N THR A 32 -3.04 -14.77 7.34
CA THR A 32 -3.36 -15.04 8.75
C THR A 32 -4.71 -14.41 9.13
N THR A 33 -5.11 -14.53 10.39
CA THR A 33 -6.27 -13.83 10.94
C THR A 33 -5.80 -12.98 12.13
N PRO A 34 -5.75 -11.65 11.96
CA PRO A 34 -6.01 -10.85 10.75
C PRO A 34 -4.94 -11.02 9.66
N GLU A 35 -5.30 -10.68 8.42
CA GLU A 35 -4.37 -10.67 7.28
C GLU A 35 -3.31 -9.57 7.44
N LEU A 36 -2.15 -9.80 6.81
CA LEU A 36 -1.13 -8.78 6.62
C LEU A 36 -0.91 -8.56 5.12
N GLY A 37 -1.03 -7.31 4.68
CA GLY A 37 -0.67 -6.86 3.33
C GLY A 37 0.46 -5.84 3.39
N HIS A 38 1.38 -5.89 2.42
CA HIS A 38 2.50 -4.96 2.34
C HIS A 38 2.84 -4.62 0.89
N VAL A 39 3.26 -3.37 0.66
CA VAL A 39 3.80 -2.91 -0.62
C VAL A 39 4.84 -1.82 -0.37
N GLY A 40 5.88 -1.79 -1.19
CA GLY A 40 6.92 -0.76 -1.16
C GLY A 40 7.93 -0.95 -0.03
N LEU A 41 8.44 0.14 0.50
CA LEU A 41 9.47 0.17 1.53
C LEU A 41 8.84 0.17 2.94
N THR A 42 9.44 -0.56 3.84
CA THR A 42 9.23 -0.34 5.28
C THR A 42 9.87 0.98 5.70
N GLU A 43 9.49 1.51 6.85
CA GLU A 43 10.11 2.72 7.41
C GLU A 43 11.63 2.57 7.55
N ALA A 44 12.11 1.41 7.99
CA ALA A 44 13.53 1.16 8.16
C ALA A 44 14.28 1.14 6.81
N GLU A 45 13.70 0.51 5.79
CA GLU A 45 14.27 0.48 4.44
C GLU A 45 14.26 1.87 3.79
N ALA A 46 13.18 2.64 3.94
CA ALA A 46 13.09 3.99 3.42
C ALA A 46 14.17 4.90 4.03
N ARG A 47 14.34 4.87 5.35
CA ARG A 47 15.42 5.61 6.03
C ARG A 47 16.79 5.14 5.61
N ALA A 48 17.02 3.84 5.48
CA ALA A 48 18.29 3.28 5.01
C ALA A 48 18.61 3.67 3.55
N ALA A 49 17.58 3.89 2.73
CA ALA A 49 17.70 4.40 1.36
C ALA A 49 17.96 5.91 1.28
N GLY A 50 17.93 6.63 2.41
CA GLY A 50 18.23 8.06 2.50
C GLY A 50 17.02 8.98 2.38
N HIS A 51 15.79 8.44 2.44
CA HIS A 51 14.58 9.26 2.44
C HIS A 51 14.37 9.96 3.80
N GLU A 52 13.92 11.20 3.76
CA GLU A 52 13.29 11.85 4.90
C GLU A 52 11.87 11.33 5.03
N VAL A 53 11.56 10.67 6.16
CA VAL A 53 10.36 9.84 6.29
C VAL A 53 9.36 10.43 7.26
N ARG A 54 8.11 10.60 6.81
CA ARG A 54 6.93 10.77 7.67
C ARG A 54 6.15 9.45 7.70
N VAL A 55 5.60 9.13 8.85
CA VAL A 55 4.85 7.87 9.05
C VAL A 55 3.46 8.17 9.58
N ALA A 56 2.47 7.72 8.84
CA ALA A 56 1.09 7.68 9.29
C ALA A 56 0.79 6.30 9.89
N LYS A 57 0.10 6.25 11.03
CA LYS A 57 -0.34 4.98 11.62
C LYS A 57 -1.66 5.16 12.36
N THR A 58 -2.61 4.27 12.07
CA THR A 58 -3.95 4.29 12.67
C THR A 58 -4.40 2.86 12.98
N PRO A 59 -5.02 2.59 14.14
CA PRO A 59 -5.55 1.26 14.43
C PRO A 59 -6.69 0.90 13.48
N THR A 60 -6.80 -0.36 13.07
CA THR A 60 -7.91 -0.87 12.25
C THR A 60 -9.27 -0.59 12.87
N ALA A 61 -9.34 -0.52 14.21
CA ALA A 61 -10.54 -0.13 14.93
C ALA A 61 -11.09 1.26 14.59
N ALA A 62 -10.30 2.15 13.98
CA ALA A 62 -10.77 3.45 13.52
C ALA A 62 -11.60 3.35 12.22
N VAL A 63 -11.45 2.26 11.47
CA VAL A 63 -12.14 2.06 10.18
C VAL A 63 -13.60 1.62 10.41
N PRO A 64 -14.60 2.34 9.88
CA PRO A 64 -16.02 2.01 10.10
C PRO A 64 -16.38 0.58 9.70
N ARG A 65 -15.87 0.10 8.57
CA ARG A 65 -16.13 -1.25 8.10
C ARG A 65 -15.59 -2.33 9.03
N ALA A 66 -14.43 -2.11 9.64
CA ALA A 66 -13.85 -3.03 10.64
C ALA A 66 -14.81 -3.24 11.81
N LYS A 67 -15.45 -2.16 12.28
CA LYS A 67 -16.46 -2.20 13.34
C LYS A 67 -17.70 -2.98 12.92
N THR A 68 -18.23 -2.75 11.71
CA THR A 68 -19.43 -3.47 11.23
C THR A 68 -19.16 -4.95 10.98
N LEU A 69 -17.90 -5.32 10.69
CA LEU A 69 -17.48 -6.72 10.56
C LEU A 69 -17.17 -7.39 11.92
N GLY A 70 -17.02 -6.61 12.99
CA GLY A 70 -16.52 -7.10 14.28
C GLY A 70 -15.05 -7.57 14.20
N ARG A 71 -14.25 -7.04 13.25
CA ARG A 71 -12.84 -7.40 13.00
C ARG A 71 -11.97 -6.16 13.09
N THR A 72 -11.66 -5.74 14.31
CA THR A 72 -11.01 -4.45 14.60
C THR A 72 -9.52 -4.57 14.91
N GLU A 73 -8.95 -5.77 14.89
CA GLU A 73 -7.55 -6.05 15.20
C GLU A 73 -6.64 -5.53 14.09
N GLY A 74 -5.49 -4.99 14.49
CA GLY A 74 -4.43 -4.57 13.57
C GLY A 74 -4.29 -3.05 13.42
N PHE A 75 -3.67 -2.65 12.32
CA PHE A 75 -3.39 -1.24 12.02
C PHE A 75 -3.16 -1.02 10.52
N TYR A 76 -3.27 0.24 10.13
CA TYR A 76 -2.78 0.79 8.88
C TYR A 76 -1.53 1.60 9.16
N LYS A 77 -0.45 1.36 8.43
CA LYS A 77 0.78 2.14 8.48
C LYS A 77 1.19 2.51 7.07
N VAL A 78 1.39 3.80 6.81
CA VAL A 78 1.86 4.33 5.52
C VAL A 78 3.13 5.12 5.76
N VAL A 79 4.11 4.90 4.90
CA VAL A 79 5.41 5.57 4.89
C VAL A 79 5.43 6.52 3.69
N VAL A 80 5.68 7.79 3.93
CA VAL A 80 5.75 8.80 2.88
C VAL A 80 7.09 9.54 2.93
N ASP A 81 7.55 9.98 1.78
CA ASP A 81 8.69 10.87 1.65
C ASP A 81 8.28 12.30 2.03
N ALA A 82 9.01 12.92 2.95
CA ALA A 82 8.69 14.24 3.47
C ALA A 82 9.00 15.37 2.48
N ASP A 83 9.91 15.12 1.53
CA ASP A 83 10.36 16.12 0.56
C ASP A 83 9.52 16.09 -0.72
N THR A 84 9.09 14.88 -1.14
CA THR A 84 8.37 14.68 -2.42
C THR A 84 6.87 14.42 -2.26
N ASP A 85 6.41 14.14 -1.03
CA ASP A 85 5.04 13.70 -0.71
C ASP A 85 4.65 12.34 -1.34
N GLU A 86 5.61 11.60 -1.90
CA GLU A 86 5.38 10.28 -2.48
C GLU A 86 5.10 9.23 -1.40
N ILE A 87 4.22 8.30 -1.72
CA ILE A 87 4.01 7.12 -0.89
C ILE A 87 5.14 6.13 -1.17
N LEU A 88 6.00 5.89 -0.17
CA LEU A 88 7.13 4.97 -0.26
C LEU A 88 6.73 3.53 0.03
N GLY A 89 5.70 3.32 0.84
CA GLY A 89 5.20 2.00 1.15
C GLY A 89 4.08 1.99 2.18
N ALA A 90 3.46 0.82 2.33
CA ALA A 90 2.41 0.61 3.32
C ALA A 90 2.42 -0.81 3.87
N THR A 91 2.08 -0.92 5.15
CA THR A 91 1.81 -2.18 5.84
C THR A 91 0.44 -2.09 6.49
N ILE A 92 -0.42 -3.03 6.17
CA ILE A 92 -1.78 -3.10 6.69
C ILE A 92 -1.96 -4.45 7.37
N ILE A 93 -2.45 -4.44 8.61
CA ILE A 93 -2.90 -5.62 9.33
C ILE A 93 -4.38 -5.43 9.65
N GLY A 94 -5.22 -6.34 9.16
CA GLY A 94 -6.66 -6.26 9.34
C GLY A 94 -7.42 -7.15 8.37
N ALA A 95 -8.75 -7.09 8.43
CA ALA A 95 -9.59 -7.75 7.45
C ALA A 95 -9.32 -7.18 6.06
N ASP A 96 -9.28 -8.05 5.06
CA ASP A 96 -9.09 -7.70 3.64
C ASP A 96 -7.81 -6.87 3.35
N ALA A 97 -6.78 -6.99 4.21
CA ALA A 97 -5.53 -6.22 4.05
C ALA A 97 -4.85 -6.48 2.70
N SER A 98 -4.94 -7.71 2.17
CA SER A 98 -4.44 -8.10 0.86
C SER A 98 -5.11 -7.34 -0.29
N GLU A 99 -6.39 -7.01 -0.17
CA GLU A 99 -7.13 -6.22 -1.16
C GLU A 99 -6.83 -4.72 -1.01
N VAL A 100 -6.80 -4.22 0.23
CA VAL A 100 -6.55 -2.80 0.49
C VAL A 100 -5.17 -2.37 0.01
N VAL A 101 -4.14 -3.20 0.20
CA VAL A 101 -2.77 -2.89 -0.23
C VAL A 101 -2.65 -2.72 -1.75
N THR A 102 -3.54 -3.35 -2.54
CA THR A 102 -3.61 -3.15 -3.99
C THR A 102 -3.96 -1.69 -4.34
N GLY A 103 -4.83 -1.05 -3.57
CA GLY A 103 -5.14 0.38 -3.74
C GLY A 103 -3.91 1.26 -3.55
N VAL A 104 -3.08 0.96 -2.55
CA VAL A 104 -1.80 1.66 -2.32
C VAL A 104 -0.85 1.42 -3.48
N GLN A 105 -0.72 0.17 -3.94
CA GLN A 105 0.12 -0.17 -5.09
C GLN A 105 -0.26 0.64 -6.33
N MET A 106 -1.55 0.75 -6.63
CA MET A 106 -2.03 1.54 -7.78
C MET A 106 -1.73 3.03 -7.62
N ALA A 107 -1.86 3.57 -6.41
CA ALA A 107 -1.49 4.96 -6.12
C ALA A 107 0.01 5.20 -6.35
N MET A 108 0.88 4.29 -5.86
CA MET A 108 2.32 4.36 -6.06
C MET A 108 2.70 4.25 -7.54
N LEU A 109 2.13 3.31 -8.28
CA LEU A 109 2.36 3.14 -9.73
C LEU A 109 1.86 4.35 -10.54
N GLY A 110 0.82 5.03 -10.07
CA GLY A 110 0.29 6.24 -10.66
C GLY A 110 1.02 7.52 -10.25
N GLY A 111 2.04 7.44 -9.38
CA GLY A 111 2.77 8.60 -8.87
C GLY A 111 1.89 9.57 -8.07
N LEU A 112 0.86 9.05 -7.38
CA LEU A 112 -0.01 9.89 -6.57
C LEU A 112 0.68 10.27 -5.26
N THR A 113 0.58 11.55 -4.89
CA THR A 113 1.00 11.99 -3.56
C THR A 113 0.02 11.51 -2.49
N TRP A 114 0.48 11.44 -1.25
CA TRP A 114 -0.36 11.00 -0.13
C TRP A 114 -1.62 11.87 0.04
N GLN A 115 -1.54 13.19 -0.23
CA GLN A 115 -2.70 14.09 -0.16
C GLN A 115 -3.77 13.69 -1.18
N ARG A 116 -3.37 13.31 -2.40
CA ARG A 116 -4.31 12.88 -3.44
C ARG A 116 -5.09 11.63 -3.03
N VAL A 117 -4.44 10.72 -2.32
CA VAL A 117 -5.09 9.51 -1.78
C VAL A 117 -5.95 9.85 -0.57
N ARG A 118 -5.48 10.71 0.35
CA ARG A 118 -6.25 11.19 1.49
C ARG A 118 -7.56 11.85 1.07
N ASP A 119 -7.51 12.69 0.05
CA ASP A 119 -8.65 13.51 -0.38
C ASP A 119 -9.56 12.79 -1.40
N ALA A 120 -9.21 11.55 -1.78
CA ALA A 120 -10.04 10.77 -2.67
C ALA A 120 -11.36 10.36 -2.02
N VAL A 121 -12.45 10.36 -2.82
CA VAL A 121 -13.75 9.85 -2.36
C VAL A 121 -13.73 8.32 -2.49
N ILE A 122 -13.51 7.64 -1.38
CA ILE A 122 -13.51 6.17 -1.30
C ILE A 122 -14.91 5.69 -0.84
N THR A 123 -15.35 4.57 -1.40
CA THR A 123 -16.65 3.98 -1.07
C THR A 123 -16.77 3.69 0.43
N HIS A 124 -17.88 4.11 1.03
CA HIS A 124 -18.21 3.89 2.44
C HIS A 124 -19.40 2.92 2.60
N PRO A 125 -19.39 1.99 3.59
CA PRO A 125 -18.27 1.64 4.43
C PRO A 125 -17.42 0.51 3.79
N THR A 126 -16.14 0.72 3.70
CA THR A 126 -15.18 -0.28 3.17
C THR A 126 -13.91 -0.35 4.03
N MET A 127 -13.12 -1.42 3.89
CA MET A 127 -11.78 -1.45 4.50
C MET A 127 -10.84 -0.47 3.77
N GLY A 128 -11.08 -0.21 2.47
CA GLY A 128 -10.29 0.73 1.66
C GLY A 128 -10.30 2.16 2.17
N GLU A 129 -11.40 2.63 2.78
CA GLU A 129 -11.47 3.99 3.36
C GLU A 129 -10.51 4.19 4.54
N GLY A 130 -9.95 3.11 5.09
CA GLY A 130 -8.85 3.19 6.05
C GLY A 130 -7.64 3.95 5.52
N LEU A 131 -7.47 4.05 4.19
CA LEU A 131 -6.41 4.85 3.56
C LEU A 131 -6.62 6.35 3.78
N ASN A 132 -7.87 6.86 3.64
CA ASN A 132 -8.16 8.26 3.98
C ASN A 132 -7.84 8.52 5.46
N ILE A 133 -8.34 7.64 6.34
CA ILE A 133 -8.24 7.79 7.81
C ILE A 133 -6.78 7.78 8.27
N VAL A 134 -5.95 6.86 7.76
CA VAL A 134 -4.54 6.81 8.15
C VAL A 134 -3.77 8.02 7.65
N LEU A 135 -4.01 8.45 6.41
CA LEU A 135 -3.30 9.58 5.81
C LEU A 135 -3.73 10.93 6.40
N ASP A 136 -4.96 11.05 6.91
CA ASP A 136 -5.41 12.25 7.61
C ASP A 136 -4.58 12.55 8.88
N SER A 137 -3.93 11.53 9.45
CA SER A 137 -3.00 11.72 10.59
C SER A 137 -1.68 12.42 10.25
N LEU A 138 -1.40 12.66 8.97
CA LEU A 138 -0.21 13.42 8.53
C LEU A 138 -0.40 14.94 8.55
N GLY A 139 -1.63 15.44 8.69
CA GLY A 139 -1.91 16.89 8.84
C GLY A 139 -2.88 17.41 7.83
#